data_6e9f855f6459151f5505c68c17e8ea9d
#
_entry.id   6e9f855f6459151f5505c68c17e8ea9d
#
_cell.length_a   1.000
_cell.length_b   1.000
_cell.length_c   1.000
_cell.angle_alpha   90.00
_cell.angle_beta   90.00
_cell.angle_gamma   90.00
#
_symmetry.space_group_name_H-M   'P 1'
#
loop_
_entity.id
_entity.type
_entity.pdbx_description
1 polymer ?
#
loop_
_entity_poly.entity_id
_entity_poly.type
_entity_poly.pdbx_seq_one_letter_code
_entity_poly.pdbx_strand_id
1 'polypeptide(L)'
;MGKKRNDKRKLMRGLAVALLAVFLLTGAFLLLELWEKRQSIFPEQKTENTVYEYNGVEYVKNEDVESFLILGLDKFEDAINNDSYNNDQRADFLMLLVFDNSEKKFTAVHLNRDTMVNMTVLGVAGQKIGTVNKQLALAHPYGNGRDVSCRNTADAVSELLNGVKVNHYLSITMDAVPIL
;
A
#
# COMPACT_ATOMS: atom_id res chain seq x y z
N MET A 1 36.25 26.80 46.94
CA MET A 1 36.48 26.37 45.55
C MET A 1 35.43 25.39 44.99
N GLY A 2 34.50 24.85 45.80
CA GLY A 2 33.50 23.83 45.36
C GLY A 2 32.26 24.34 44.59
N LYS A 3 31.84 25.59 44.78
CA LYS A 3 30.56 26.12 44.20
C LYS A 3 30.62 26.28 42.66
N LYS A 4 31.72 26.75 42.11
CA LYS A 4 31.94 26.97 40.66
C LYS A 4 31.96 25.68 39.82
N ARG A 5 32.32 24.53 40.44
CA ARG A 5 32.37 23.22 39.79
C ARG A 5 31.00 22.56 39.67
N ASN A 6 30.10 22.84 40.63
CA ASN A 6 28.73 22.35 40.63
C ASN A 6 27.87 23.07 39.60
N ASP A 7 28.07 24.36 39.37
CA ASP A 7 27.32 25.14 38.39
C ASP A 7 27.67 24.73 36.95
N LYS A 8 28.95 24.43 36.66
CA LYS A 8 29.37 23.89 35.38
C LYS A 8 28.73 22.52 35.06
N ARG A 9 28.60 21.65 36.07
CA ARG A 9 27.95 20.33 35.91
C ARG A 9 26.45 20.47 35.67
N LYS A 10 25.76 21.41 36.30
CA LYS A 10 24.34 21.70 36.07
C LYS A 10 24.15 22.27 34.67
N LEU A 11 24.99 23.18 34.23
CA LEU A 11 24.97 23.77 32.89
C LEU A 11 25.18 22.68 31.80
N MET A 12 26.17 21.80 31.97
CA MET A 12 26.45 20.69 31.04
C MET A 12 25.26 19.69 30.98
N ARG A 13 24.61 19.39 32.12
CA ARG A 13 23.41 18.53 32.14
C ARG A 13 22.25 19.19 31.42
N GLY A 14 22.01 20.49 31.63
CA GLY A 14 20.99 21.25 30.90
C GLY A 14 21.25 21.29 29.40
N LEU A 15 22.51 21.49 28.98
CA LEU A 15 22.88 21.47 27.57
C LEU A 15 22.67 20.07 26.92
N ALA A 16 23.03 19.01 27.64
CA ALA A 16 22.83 17.63 27.17
C ALA A 16 21.35 17.28 27.02
N VAL A 17 20.52 17.69 27.96
CA VAL A 17 19.06 17.51 27.90
C VAL A 17 18.47 18.30 26.72
N ALA A 18 18.92 19.55 26.52
CA ALA A 18 18.44 20.36 25.38
C ALA A 18 18.83 19.75 24.02
N LEU A 19 20.07 19.25 23.88
CA LEU A 19 20.51 18.55 22.66
C LEU A 19 19.72 17.28 22.40
N LEU A 20 19.43 16.51 23.45
CA LEU A 20 18.61 15.29 23.34
C LEU A 20 17.18 15.61 22.93
N ALA A 21 16.58 16.68 23.46
CA ALA A 21 15.25 17.15 23.08
C ALA A 21 15.20 17.59 21.60
N VAL A 22 16.22 18.32 21.13
CA VAL A 22 16.33 18.72 19.72
C VAL A 22 16.47 17.50 18.81
N PHE A 23 17.27 16.51 19.20
CA PHE A 23 17.45 15.27 18.45
C PHE A 23 16.14 14.47 18.35
N LEU A 24 15.37 14.38 19.45
CA LEU A 24 14.07 13.71 19.44
C LEU A 24 13.04 14.44 18.58
N LEU A 25 13.01 15.77 18.63
CA LEU A 25 12.11 16.59 17.81
C LEU A 25 12.43 16.46 16.31
N THR A 26 13.72 16.49 15.93
CA THR A 26 14.13 16.30 14.54
C THR A 26 13.84 14.88 14.06
N GLY A 27 14.05 13.88 14.90
CA GLY A 27 13.69 12.48 14.59
C GLY A 27 12.19 12.29 14.38
N ALA A 28 11.37 12.86 15.26
CA ALA A 28 9.91 12.83 15.13
C ALA A 28 9.44 13.56 13.86
N PHE A 29 10.03 14.72 13.54
CA PHE A 29 9.68 15.46 12.32
C PHE A 29 10.02 14.65 11.05
N LEU A 30 11.19 14.03 10.99
CA LEU A 30 11.57 13.16 9.87
C LEU A 30 10.65 11.95 9.72
N LEU A 31 10.21 11.34 10.83
CA LEU A 31 9.25 10.24 10.80
C LEU A 31 7.89 10.70 10.29
N LEU A 32 7.43 11.89 10.67
CA LEU A 32 6.18 12.47 10.16
C LEU A 32 6.27 12.76 8.66
N GLU A 33 7.37 13.35 8.17
CA GLU A 33 7.58 13.57 6.73
C GLU A 33 7.60 12.26 5.93
N LEU A 34 8.25 11.22 6.46
CA LEU A 34 8.28 9.92 5.81
C LEU A 34 6.88 9.27 5.78
N TRP A 35 6.10 9.47 6.83
CA TRP A 35 4.74 8.95 6.91
C TRP A 35 3.79 9.69 5.97
N GLU A 36 3.86 11.02 5.91
CA GLU A 36 3.09 11.86 4.99
C GLU A 36 3.45 11.59 3.53
N LYS A 37 4.74 11.40 3.22
CA LYS A 37 5.22 11.03 1.89
C LYS A 37 4.73 9.63 1.47
N ARG A 38 4.58 8.72 2.41
CA ARG A 38 4.01 7.39 2.17
C ARG A 38 2.50 7.46 1.85
N GLN A 39 1.75 8.33 2.53
CA GLN A 39 0.33 8.56 2.24
C GLN A 39 0.10 9.29 0.91
N SER A 40 1.00 10.20 0.52
CA SER A 40 0.85 10.96 -0.73
C SER A 40 1.06 10.12 -2.00
N ILE A 41 1.75 8.97 -1.89
CA ILE A 41 1.92 8.04 -3.03
C ILE A 41 0.60 7.34 -3.34
N PHE A 42 -0.21 7.07 -2.32
CA PHE A 42 -1.53 6.47 -2.42
C PHE A 42 -2.55 7.40 -1.73
N PRO A 43 -3.07 8.42 -2.43
CA PRO A 43 -4.07 9.30 -1.85
C PRO A 43 -5.28 8.49 -1.40
N GLU A 44 -5.75 8.73 -0.19
CA GLU A 44 -7.02 8.17 0.26
C GLU A 44 -8.09 8.59 -0.74
N GLN A 45 -8.70 7.59 -1.39
CA GLN A 45 -9.82 7.87 -2.30
C GLN A 45 -10.96 8.43 -1.45
N LYS A 46 -11.21 9.74 -1.61
CA LYS A 46 -12.41 10.34 -1.04
C LYS A 46 -13.61 9.62 -1.64
N THR A 47 -14.32 8.90 -0.82
CA THR A 47 -15.59 8.29 -1.17
C THR A 47 -16.62 9.43 -1.28
N GLU A 48 -16.77 10.01 -2.45
CA GLU A 48 -17.98 10.75 -2.76
C GLU A 48 -19.10 9.71 -2.89
N ASN A 49 -20.30 10.04 -2.42
CA ASN A 49 -21.51 9.26 -2.65
C ASN A 49 -21.82 9.27 -4.15
N THR A 50 -21.07 8.50 -4.92
CA THR A 50 -21.19 8.44 -6.36
C THR A 50 -22.36 7.51 -6.67
N VAL A 51 -23.37 8.06 -7.31
CA VAL A 51 -24.48 7.28 -7.86
C VAL A 51 -24.03 6.75 -9.21
N TYR A 52 -24.11 5.44 -9.42
CA TYR A 52 -23.81 4.78 -10.68
C TYR A 52 -25.10 4.38 -11.36
N GLU A 53 -25.29 4.74 -12.61
CA GLU A 53 -26.41 4.28 -13.42
C GLU A 53 -25.95 3.12 -14.32
N TYR A 54 -26.68 2.00 -14.24
CA TYR A 54 -26.51 0.86 -15.13
C TYR A 54 -27.85 0.31 -15.58
N ASN A 55 -28.08 0.25 -16.87
CA ASN A 55 -29.35 -0.18 -17.48
C ASN A 55 -30.59 0.57 -16.96
N GLY A 56 -30.47 1.89 -16.68
CA GLY A 56 -31.57 2.70 -16.15
C GLY A 56 -31.85 2.49 -14.65
N VAL A 57 -30.99 1.77 -13.96
CA VAL A 57 -31.07 1.57 -12.50
C VAL A 57 -29.94 2.34 -11.83
N GLU A 58 -30.29 3.14 -10.83
CA GLU A 58 -29.31 3.84 -10.01
C GLU A 58 -28.79 2.92 -8.89
N TYR A 59 -27.48 2.87 -8.77
CA TYR A 59 -26.76 2.13 -7.72
C TYR A 59 -26.01 3.10 -6.82
N VAL A 60 -26.16 2.95 -5.52
CA VAL A 60 -25.44 3.68 -4.50
C VAL A 60 -24.42 2.75 -3.86
N LYS A 61 -23.25 3.27 -3.54
CA LYS A 61 -22.23 2.50 -2.86
C LYS A 61 -22.74 2.02 -1.48
N ASN A 62 -22.61 0.73 -1.23
CA ASN A 62 -22.90 0.18 0.09
C ASN A 62 -21.68 0.40 1.01
N GLU A 63 -21.83 1.18 2.07
CA GLU A 63 -20.79 1.50 3.05
C GLU A 63 -20.51 0.33 4.02
N ASP A 64 -21.45 -0.61 4.18
CA ASP A 64 -21.32 -1.79 5.05
C ASP A 64 -20.58 -2.97 4.39
N VAL A 65 -19.89 -2.70 3.27
CA VAL A 65 -19.15 -3.70 2.51
C VAL A 65 -17.67 -3.61 2.82
N GLU A 66 -17.07 -4.75 3.11
CA GLU A 66 -15.63 -4.91 3.31
C GLU A 66 -15.05 -5.82 2.21
N SER A 67 -13.96 -5.41 1.60
CA SER A 67 -13.35 -6.11 0.48
C SER A 67 -11.95 -6.60 0.79
N PHE A 68 -11.62 -7.80 0.32
CA PHE A 68 -10.36 -8.48 0.53
C PHE A 68 -9.82 -9.02 -0.80
N LEU A 69 -8.69 -8.48 -1.26
CA LEU A 69 -8.05 -8.90 -2.50
C LEU A 69 -7.02 -10.00 -2.23
N ILE A 70 -7.17 -11.14 -2.88
CA ILE A 70 -6.20 -12.23 -2.87
C ILE A 70 -5.41 -12.20 -4.17
N LEU A 71 -4.08 -12.15 -4.04
CA LEU A 71 -3.12 -12.14 -5.13
C LEU A 71 -2.32 -13.45 -5.13
N GLY A 72 -2.40 -14.22 -6.21
CA GLY A 72 -1.49 -15.33 -6.48
C GLY A 72 -0.35 -14.81 -7.34
N LEU A 73 0.86 -14.82 -6.80
CA LEU A 73 2.07 -14.32 -7.44
C LEU A 73 2.88 -15.48 -8.02
N ASP A 74 3.55 -15.24 -9.12
CA ASP A 74 4.54 -16.15 -9.68
C ASP A 74 5.63 -16.51 -8.65
N LYS A 75 6.34 -17.60 -8.92
CA LYS A 75 7.50 -18.00 -8.14
C LYS A 75 8.51 -16.87 -8.03
N PHE A 76 9.16 -16.83 -6.88
CA PHE A 76 10.31 -15.97 -6.66
C PHE A 76 11.53 -16.65 -7.34
N GLU A 77 11.71 -16.47 -8.64
CA GLU A 77 12.91 -16.99 -9.30
C GLU A 77 14.12 -16.22 -8.77
N ASP A 78 14.92 -16.91 -7.91
CA ASP A 78 16.29 -16.58 -7.51
C ASP A 78 16.64 -15.14 -7.13
N ALA A 79 15.74 -14.40 -6.49
CA ALA A 79 16.10 -13.15 -5.81
C ALA A 79 17.10 -13.37 -4.64
N ILE A 80 17.36 -14.64 -4.27
CA ILE A 80 18.26 -14.99 -3.17
C ILE A 80 19.74 -14.92 -3.59
N ASN A 81 20.05 -14.98 -4.88
CA ASN A 81 21.44 -15.07 -5.38
C ASN A 81 21.92 -13.86 -6.18
N ASN A 82 21.10 -12.87 -6.45
CA ASN A 82 21.49 -11.64 -7.13
C ASN A 82 21.18 -10.43 -6.26
N ASP A 83 22.20 -9.62 -5.98
CA ASP A 83 22.07 -8.31 -5.33
C ASP A 83 21.21 -7.29 -6.11
N SER A 84 20.55 -7.72 -7.18
CA SER A 84 19.65 -6.91 -7.98
C SER A 84 18.21 -7.10 -7.52
N TYR A 85 17.58 -6.00 -7.11
CA TYR A 85 16.15 -5.92 -6.87
C TYR A 85 15.39 -6.33 -8.15
N ASN A 86 14.70 -7.46 -8.09
CA ASN A 86 13.81 -7.91 -9.15
C ASN A 86 12.36 -7.86 -8.67
N ASN A 87 11.53 -7.05 -9.32
CA ASN A 87 10.10 -6.92 -9.04
C ASN A 87 9.26 -7.45 -10.20
N ASP A 88 9.67 -8.53 -10.83
CA ASP A 88 9.00 -9.12 -12.01
C ASP A 88 7.80 -10.02 -11.65
N GLN A 89 7.49 -10.17 -10.36
CA GLN A 89 6.37 -11.03 -9.93
C GLN A 89 5.04 -10.48 -10.43
N ARG A 90 4.43 -11.21 -11.37
CA ARG A 90 3.07 -10.92 -11.86
C ARG A 90 2.04 -11.53 -10.93
N ALA A 91 0.90 -10.87 -10.84
CA ALA A 91 -0.27 -11.41 -10.17
C ALA A 91 -1.08 -12.23 -11.19
N ASP A 92 -0.83 -13.54 -11.24
CA ASP A 92 -1.48 -14.44 -12.18
C ASP A 92 -2.87 -14.90 -11.72
N PHE A 93 -3.14 -14.78 -10.46
CA PHE A 93 -4.44 -15.03 -9.86
C PHE A 93 -4.87 -13.80 -9.06
N LEU A 94 -6.08 -13.30 -9.32
CA LEU A 94 -6.67 -12.18 -8.61
C LEU A 94 -8.12 -12.52 -8.26
N MET A 95 -8.42 -12.55 -6.97
CA MET A 95 -9.77 -12.78 -6.47
C MET A 95 -10.13 -11.71 -5.44
N LEU A 96 -11.23 -11.01 -5.67
CA LEU A 96 -11.80 -10.07 -4.71
C LEU A 96 -12.92 -10.75 -3.93
N LEU A 97 -12.75 -10.89 -2.63
CA LEU A 97 -13.80 -11.29 -1.71
C LEU A 97 -14.50 -10.04 -1.19
N VAL A 98 -15.80 -10.00 -1.34
CA VAL A 98 -16.65 -8.88 -0.91
C VAL A 98 -17.58 -9.39 0.18
N PHE A 99 -17.43 -8.85 1.39
CA PHE A 99 -18.24 -9.19 2.55
C PHE A 99 -19.29 -8.10 2.77
N ASP A 100 -20.55 -8.46 2.67
CA ASP A 100 -21.66 -7.58 3.05
C ASP A 100 -22.03 -7.86 4.51
N ASN A 101 -21.66 -6.93 5.39
CA ASN A 101 -21.84 -7.05 6.83
C ASN A 101 -23.32 -6.89 7.22
N SER A 102 -24.11 -6.17 6.42
CA SER A 102 -25.55 -5.94 6.64
C SER A 102 -26.37 -7.19 6.32
N GLU A 103 -26.09 -7.83 5.19
CA GLU A 103 -26.79 -9.03 4.75
C GLU A 103 -26.13 -10.34 5.21
N LYS A 104 -24.93 -10.25 5.84
CA LYS A 104 -24.11 -11.40 6.27
C LYS A 104 -23.80 -12.36 5.12
N LYS A 105 -23.50 -11.82 3.97
CA LYS A 105 -23.17 -12.54 2.76
C LYS A 105 -21.74 -12.23 2.31
N PHE A 106 -21.16 -13.14 1.54
CA PHE A 106 -19.94 -12.85 0.83
C PHE A 106 -20.08 -13.23 -0.64
N THR A 107 -19.37 -12.50 -1.49
CA THR A 107 -19.26 -12.76 -2.91
C THR A 107 -17.80 -12.85 -3.30
N ALA A 108 -17.44 -13.88 -4.07
CA ALA A 108 -16.11 -14.01 -4.64
C ALA A 108 -16.16 -13.57 -6.11
N VAL A 109 -15.34 -12.60 -6.47
CA VAL A 109 -15.22 -12.07 -7.84
C VAL A 109 -13.84 -12.41 -8.37
N HIS A 110 -13.75 -13.30 -9.33
CA HIS A 110 -12.50 -13.55 -10.05
C HIS A 110 -12.23 -12.41 -11.03
N LEU A 111 -11.07 -11.78 -10.91
CA LEU A 111 -10.61 -10.72 -11.80
C LEU A 111 -9.69 -11.31 -12.85
N ASN A 112 -10.01 -11.10 -14.12
CA ASN A 112 -9.17 -11.60 -15.19
C ASN A 112 -7.85 -10.78 -15.22
N ARG A 113 -6.72 -11.48 -15.10
CA ARG A 113 -5.38 -10.89 -15.08
C ARG A 113 -5.04 -10.06 -16.32
N ASP A 114 -5.66 -10.37 -17.45
CA ASP A 114 -5.43 -9.70 -18.75
C ASP A 114 -6.34 -8.48 -18.95
N THR A 115 -7.19 -8.16 -17.97
CA THR A 115 -8.02 -6.94 -18.02
C THR A 115 -7.14 -5.72 -18.09
N MET A 116 -7.40 -4.85 -19.07
CA MET A 116 -6.70 -3.58 -19.24
C MET A 116 -7.19 -2.57 -18.23
N VAL A 117 -6.27 -1.99 -17.46
CA VAL A 117 -6.58 -1.02 -16.40
C VAL A 117 -5.52 0.07 -16.36
N ASN A 118 -5.91 1.27 -15.95
CA ASN A 118 -4.96 2.32 -15.63
C ASN A 118 -4.29 2.01 -14.30
N MET A 119 -2.98 2.04 -14.27
CA MET A 119 -2.20 1.76 -13.07
C MET A 119 -1.04 2.71 -12.92
N THR A 120 -0.65 2.93 -11.68
CA THR A 120 0.52 3.74 -11.35
C THR A 120 1.80 2.94 -11.57
N VAL A 121 2.82 3.59 -12.13
CA VAL A 121 4.19 3.07 -12.21
C VAL A 121 5.02 3.77 -11.15
N LEU A 122 5.64 2.98 -10.28
CA LEU A 122 6.49 3.48 -9.21
C LEU A 122 7.96 3.29 -9.57
N GLY A 123 8.78 4.27 -9.20
CA GLY A 123 10.23 4.19 -9.31
C GLY A 123 10.87 3.44 -8.14
N VAL A 124 12.19 3.24 -8.25
CA VAL A 124 13.00 2.50 -7.26
C VAL A 124 12.87 3.08 -5.83
N ALA A 125 12.68 4.39 -5.71
CA ALA A 125 12.47 5.05 -4.42
C ALA A 125 10.98 5.12 -3.99
N GLY A 126 10.08 4.41 -4.71
CA GLY A 126 8.65 4.40 -4.44
C GLY A 126 7.87 5.63 -4.91
N GLN A 127 8.54 6.58 -5.59
CA GLN A 127 7.87 7.75 -6.15
C GLN A 127 7.05 7.38 -7.40
N LYS A 128 5.91 8.04 -7.60
CA LYS A 128 5.14 7.91 -8.83
C LYS A 128 5.93 8.47 -10.01
N ILE A 129 6.20 7.62 -11.01
CA ILE A 129 6.85 8.02 -12.27
C ILE A 129 5.78 8.41 -13.31
N GLY A 130 4.68 7.68 -13.35
CA GLY A 130 3.62 7.90 -14.34
C GLY A 130 2.44 6.97 -14.15
N THR A 131 1.54 6.99 -15.13
CA THR A 131 0.39 6.10 -15.23
C THR A 131 0.41 5.44 -16.61
N VAL A 132 0.11 4.15 -16.65
CA VAL A 132 0.03 3.37 -17.90
C VAL A 132 -1.26 2.56 -17.93
N ASN A 133 -1.77 2.29 -19.15
CA ASN A 133 -2.88 1.38 -19.35
C ASN A 133 -2.31 0.03 -19.80
N LYS A 134 -2.36 -0.97 -18.93
CA LYS A 134 -1.79 -2.31 -19.13
C LYS A 134 -2.66 -3.38 -18.46
N GLN A 135 -2.28 -4.65 -18.68
CA GLN A 135 -2.91 -5.80 -18.03
C GLN A 135 -2.79 -5.72 -16.50
N LEU A 136 -3.86 -6.05 -15.80
CA LEU A 136 -3.95 -6.00 -14.34
C LEU A 136 -2.85 -6.80 -13.63
N ALA A 137 -2.42 -7.93 -14.21
CA ALA A 137 -1.29 -8.73 -13.72
C ALA A 137 0.00 -7.93 -13.54
N LEU A 138 0.19 -6.85 -14.32
CA LEU A 138 1.39 -6.00 -14.29
C LEU A 138 1.33 -4.91 -13.22
N ALA A 139 0.21 -4.74 -12.51
CA ALA A 139 0.12 -3.75 -11.44
C ALA A 139 1.11 -4.05 -10.30
N HIS A 140 1.34 -5.33 -9.99
CA HIS A 140 2.29 -5.76 -8.97
C HIS A 140 3.75 -5.42 -9.33
N PRO A 141 4.32 -5.82 -10.50
CA PRO A 141 5.68 -5.46 -10.87
C PRO A 141 5.89 -3.96 -11.09
N TYR A 142 4.85 -3.19 -11.40
CA TYR A 142 4.95 -1.73 -11.47
C TYR A 142 4.93 -1.02 -10.11
N GLY A 143 4.74 -1.75 -9.02
CA GLY A 143 4.98 -1.28 -7.67
C GLY A 143 6.47 -1.24 -7.33
N ASN A 144 6.79 -0.99 -6.06
CA ASN A 144 8.16 -0.96 -5.55
C ASN A 144 8.46 -2.15 -4.60
N GLY A 145 7.88 -3.31 -4.89
CA GLY A 145 8.06 -4.55 -4.13
C GLY A 145 7.20 -4.68 -2.88
N ARG A 146 7.06 -5.92 -2.40
CA ARG A 146 6.38 -6.27 -1.15
C ARG A 146 5.00 -5.61 -1.01
N ASP A 147 4.73 -5.01 0.16
CA ASP A 147 3.51 -4.31 0.52
C ASP A 147 3.13 -3.21 -0.50
N VAL A 148 4.09 -2.47 -0.99
CA VAL A 148 3.86 -1.37 -1.95
C VAL A 148 3.35 -1.90 -3.29
N SER A 149 3.87 -3.04 -3.77
CA SER A 149 3.38 -3.71 -4.99
C SER A 149 1.96 -4.25 -4.82
N CYS A 150 1.66 -4.86 -3.66
CA CYS A 150 0.31 -5.34 -3.36
C CYS A 150 -0.68 -4.17 -3.31
N ARG A 151 -0.31 -3.06 -2.70
CA ARG A 151 -1.13 -1.85 -2.63
C ARG A 151 -1.34 -1.25 -4.01
N ASN A 152 -0.31 -1.16 -4.84
CA ASN A 152 -0.43 -0.70 -6.23
C ASN A 152 -1.42 -1.55 -7.03
N THR A 153 -1.43 -2.87 -6.77
CA THR A 153 -2.41 -3.77 -7.39
C THR A 153 -3.83 -3.54 -6.86
N ALA A 154 -3.98 -3.33 -5.55
CA ALA A 154 -5.27 -3.00 -4.94
C ALA A 154 -5.84 -1.69 -5.47
N ASP A 155 -4.98 -0.67 -5.70
CA ASP A 155 -5.38 0.60 -6.30
C ASP A 155 -5.79 0.43 -7.76
N ALA A 156 -5.09 -0.42 -8.53
CA ALA A 156 -5.49 -0.75 -9.90
C ALA A 156 -6.83 -1.48 -9.96
N VAL A 157 -7.10 -2.37 -9.01
CA VAL A 157 -8.42 -3.03 -8.87
C VAL A 157 -9.50 -2.01 -8.49
N SER A 158 -9.19 -1.09 -7.59
CA SER A 158 -10.10 -0.01 -7.22
C SER A 158 -10.46 0.87 -8.43
N GLU A 159 -9.47 1.22 -9.25
CA GLU A 159 -9.69 1.98 -10.51
C GLU A 159 -10.60 1.19 -11.47
N LEU A 160 -10.35 -0.11 -11.65
CA LEU A 160 -11.20 -1.00 -12.45
C LEU A 160 -12.66 -1.03 -11.97
N LEU A 161 -12.87 -0.91 -10.66
CA LEU A 161 -14.17 -0.94 -10.01
C LEU A 161 -14.76 0.46 -9.75
N ASN A 162 -14.37 1.47 -10.55
CA ASN A 162 -14.86 2.84 -10.45
C ASN A 162 -14.66 3.47 -9.06
N GLY A 163 -13.52 3.24 -8.43
CA GLY A 163 -13.17 3.84 -7.15
C GLY A 163 -13.70 3.08 -5.92
N VAL A 164 -14.23 1.86 -6.09
CA VAL A 164 -14.56 1.01 -4.94
C VAL A 164 -13.28 0.63 -4.21
N LYS A 165 -13.16 1.03 -2.94
CA LYS A 165 -11.96 0.79 -2.13
C LYS A 165 -11.75 -0.70 -1.89
N VAL A 166 -10.52 -1.17 -2.09
CA VAL A 166 -10.05 -2.47 -1.60
C VAL A 166 -9.52 -2.25 -0.18
N ASN A 167 -10.20 -2.85 0.82
CA ASN A 167 -9.87 -2.63 2.24
C ASN A 167 -8.63 -3.41 2.67
N HIS A 168 -8.53 -4.67 2.24
CA HIS A 168 -7.47 -5.58 2.64
C HIS A 168 -6.92 -6.34 1.43
N TYR A 169 -5.69 -6.81 1.54
CA TYR A 169 -5.08 -7.67 0.53
C TYR A 169 -4.17 -8.72 1.17
N LEU A 170 -4.05 -9.84 0.48
CA LEU A 170 -3.14 -10.95 0.80
C LEU A 170 -2.45 -11.40 -0.48
N SER A 171 -1.14 -11.53 -0.46
CA SER A 171 -0.39 -12.14 -1.56
C SER A 171 0.17 -13.50 -1.14
N ILE A 172 0.05 -14.47 -2.03
CA ILE A 172 0.57 -15.83 -1.88
C ILE A 172 1.43 -16.12 -3.10
N THR A 173 2.68 -16.52 -2.88
CA THR A 173 3.57 -16.97 -3.96
C THR A 173 3.36 -18.45 -4.24
N MET A 174 3.62 -18.90 -5.45
CA MET A 174 3.53 -20.31 -5.82
C MET A 174 4.42 -21.21 -4.96
N ASP A 175 5.50 -20.69 -4.40
CA ASP A 175 6.41 -21.43 -3.50
C ASP A 175 5.80 -21.70 -2.12
N ALA A 176 4.81 -20.92 -1.71
CA ALA A 176 4.12 -21.10 -0.44
C ALA A 176 3.01 -22.16 -0.51
N VAL A 177 2.49 -22.48 -1.70
CA VAL A 177 1.36 -23.39 -1.88
C VAL A 177 1.63 -24.80 -1.32
N PRO A 178 2.82 -25.42 -1.47
CA PRO A 178 3.10 -26.73 -0.88
C PRO A 178 3.18 -26.74 0.65
N ILE A 179 3.24 -25.58 1.29
CA ILE A 179 3.41 -25.42 2.75
C ILE A 179 2.05 -25.24 3.45
N LEU A 180 1.02 -24.83 2.69
CA LEU A 180 -0.34 -24.64 3.17
C LEU A 180 -1.13 -25.94 3.21
#